data_a25933aad7e03c8e53c3b11a71a501af
#
_entry.id   a25933aad7e03c8e53c3b11a71a501af
#
_cell.length_a   1.000
_cell.length_b   1.000
_cell.length_c   1.000
_cell.angle_alpha   90.00
_cell.angle_beta   90.00
_cell.angle_gamma   90.00
#
_symmetry.space_group_name_H-M   'P 1'
#
loop_
_entity.id
_entity.type
_entity.pdbx_description
1 polymer ?
#
loop_
_entity_poly.entity_id
_entity_poly.type
_entity_poly.pdbx_seq_one_letter_code
_entity_poly.pdbx_strand_id
1 'polypeptide(L)'
;MNNMPEVKIGVVAVSRDCFPESLSVSRREALMKAYKEKYGEKHIYECPICIVESEIHMVQALEDIKKAGCNALVVYLGNFGPEISETLLAKHFDGPKMFVAAAEESGNNLIQGRGDAYCGMLNASYNLKLRNVKAYIPEYPVGTAEECADMIHEFEPIARAVIGLNNLKIISFGPRPLNFLACNAPIQQLYNIGVEIEENSELDLFEAFNKHAGDERIPAIVKEMEEELGAGNKKPEILSKLAQYELTLKDWVEEHRGYRKYVAIAGKCWPAFQTQFGFVPCYVNSRLTAQGIPVSCEVDIYGALSEYIGLCISNDAVTLLDINNSVPQYIYDEDIKGKYDYKLTDTFMGFHCGNTPECKMCESRAVKYQLIQHRLLEPAGSEPDFTRGTLEGDIAASDITFYRLQCNSEGELVAYVAEGEVLDVPTRSFGGIGIFAINEMGRFYRHVLIEGNYPHHGAVMFGHYGKQFFEVVKFLGLDVKKIGYNQPAGVRYPTENPWG
;
A
#
# COMPACT_ATOMS: atom_id res chain seq x y z
N MET A 1 17.40 -5.37 1.00
CA MET A 1 17.08 -4.19 1.83
C MET A 1 15.69 -4.37 2.41
N ASN A 2 15.47 -4.14 3.71
CA ASN A 2 14.10 -4.12 4.24
C ASN A 2 13.53 -2.70 4.05
N ASN A 3 12.73 -2.49 3.01
CA ASN A 3 12.17 -1.19 2.64
C ASN A 3 10.77 -0.95 3.23
N MET A 4 10.41 -1.69 4.27
CA MET A 4 9.16 -1.55 5.01
C MET A 4 9.42 -1.49 6.53
N PRO A 5 8.61 -0.75 7.29
CA PRO A 5 8.74 -0.73 8.74
C PRO A 5 8.31 -2.05 9.38
N GLU A 6 9.07 -2.49 10.37
CA GLU A 6 8.55 -3.42 11.36
C GLU A 6 7.65 -2.67 12.34
N VAL A 7 6.47 -3.21 12.60
CA VAL A 7 5.52 -2.65 13.56
C VAL A 7 5.66 -3.36 14.89
N LYS A 8 5.75 -2.58 15.97
CA LYS A 8 5.66 -3.06 17.34
C LYS A 8 4.58 -2.29 18.08
N ILE A 9 3.51 -2.95 18.36
CA ILE A 9 2.30 -2.38 18.96
C ILE A 9 2.42 -2.41 20.48
N GLY A 10 2.37 -1.25 21.13
CA GLY A 10 2.23 -1.15 22.60
C GLY A 10 0.77 -1.13 22.99
N VAL A 11 0.32 -2.10 23.77
CA VAL A 11 -1.03 -2.14 24.32
C VAL A 11 -1.02 -1.53 25.72
N VAL A 12 -1.79 -0.46 25.89
CA VAL A 12 -1.96 0.25 27.15
C VAL A 12 -3.43 0.20 27.56
N ALA A 13 -3.72 -0.51 28.65
CA ALA A 13 -5.07 -0.56 29.18
C ALA A 13 -5.36 0.64 30.09
N VAL A 14 -6.61 1.08 30.14
CA VAL A 14 -7.07 2.20 30.93
C VAL A 14 -8.23 1.80 31.84
N SER A 15 -8.39 2.53 32.94
CA SER A 15 -9.48 2.33 33.90
C SER A 15 -9.93 3.68 34.48
N ARG A 16 -11.21 3.83 34.73
CA ARG A 16 -11.75 4.96 35.45
C ARG A 16 -11.94 4.61 36.93
N ASP A 17 -11.58 5.52 37.82
CA ASP A 17 -11.55 5.39 39.27
C ASP A 17 -12.83 4.85 39.94
N CYS A 18 -14.00 5.06 39.31
CA CYS A 18 -15.29 4.56 39.81
C CYS A 18 -15.64 3.13 39.37
N PHE A 19 -14.78 2.50 38.57
CA PHE A 19 -14.91 1.09 38.12
C PHE A 19 -13.81 0.22 38.73
N PRO A 20 -14.02 -1.09 38.86
CA PRO A 20 -12.96 -1.97 39.35
C PRO A 20 -11.72 -1.98 38.41
N GLU A 21 -10.58 -1.55 38.91
CA GLU A 21 -9.29 -1.66 38.18
C GLU A 21 -8.99 -3.11 37.81
N SER A 22 -9.28 -4.06 38.71
CA SER A 22 -9.08 -5.48 38.49
C SER A 22 -9.80 -6.02 37.26
N LEU A 23 -10.91 -5.42 36.87
CA LEU A 23 -11.66 -5.78 35.66
C LEU A 23 -10.85 -5.42 34.39
N SER A 24 -10.25 -4.24 34.36
CA SER A 24 -9.37 -3.84 33.24
C SER A 24 -8.11 -4.68 33.17
N VAL A 25 -7.54 -5.06 34.32
CA VAL A 25 -6.38 -5.96 34.40
C VAL A 25 -6.70 -7.31 33.79
N SER A 26 -7.77 -7.97 34.26
CA SER A 26 -8.16 -9.30 33.78
C SER A 26 -8.52 -9.31 32.29
N ARG A 27 -9.20 -8.27 31.81
CA ARG A 27 -9.56 -8.13 30.38
C ARG A 27 -8.33 -7.91 29.51
N ARG A 28 -7.36 -7.10 29.96
CA ARG A 28 -6.08 -6.94 29.25
C ARG A 28 -5.31 -8.26 29.18
N GLU A 29 -5.20 -8.98 30.28
CA GLU A 29 -4.52 -10.29 30.32
C GLU A 29 -5.17 -11.28 29.33
N ALA A 30 -6.50 -11.33 29.30
CA ALA A 30 -7.24 -12.15 28.35
C ALA A 30 -6.97 -11.74 26.90
N LEU A 31 -7.01 -10.44 26.60
CA LEU A 31 -6.69 -9.91 25.28
C LEU A 31 -5.27 -10.28 24.85
N MET A 32 -4.28 -10.04 25.72
CA MET A 32 -2.88 -10.31 25.39
C MET A 32 -2.65 -11.82 25.17
N LYS A 33 -3.33 -12.67 25.94
CA LYS A 33 -3.28 -14.12 25.74
C LYS A 33 -3.89 -14.49 24.38
N ALA A 34 -5.09 -14.02 24.07
CA ALA A 34 -5.78 -14.30 22.79
C ALA A 34 -4.92 -13.87 21.60
N TYR A 35 -4.35 -12.65 21.65
CA TYR A 35 -3.49 -12.17 20.58
C TYR A 35 -2.25 -13.05 20.37
N LYS A 36 -1.53 -13.35 21.47
CA LYS A 36 -0.29 -14.15 21.41
C LYS A 36 -0.53 -15.58 20.91
N GLU A 37 -1.64 -16.20 21.33
CA GLU A 37 -2.02 -17.54 20.88
C GLU A 37 -2.35 -17.58 19.39
N LYS A 38 -2.96 -16.52 18.83
CA LYS A 38 -3.41 -16.48 17.43
C LYS A 38 -2.36 -15.93 16.47
N TYR A 39 -1.64 -14.87 16.87
CA TYR A 39 -0.75 -14.08 16.00
C TYR A 39 0.71 -14.08 16.46
N GLY A 40 1.04 -14.71 17.59
CA GLY A 40 2.38 -14.70 18.17
C GLY A 40 2.68 -13.42 18.96
N GLU A 41 3.87 -13.38 19.55
CA GLU A 41 4.26 -12.29 20.48
C GLU A 41 5.24 -11.27 19.89
N LYS A 42 5.72 -11.48 18.65
CA LYS A 42 6.79 -10.68 18.06
C LYS A 42 6.39 -9.19 17.89
N HIS A 43 5.16 -8.93 17.51
CA HIS A 43 4.68 -7.61 17.08
C HIS A 43 3.87 -6.86 18.14
N ILE A 44 3.71 -7.45 19.34
CA ILE A 44 2.90 -6.87 20.41
C ILE A 44 3.69 -6.77 21.72
N TYR A 45 3.45 -5.70 22.44
CA TYR A 45 4.04 -5.44 23.76
C TYR A 45 2.95 -5.03 24.74
N GLU A 46 2.87 -5.69 25.86
CA GLU A 46 1.99 -5.34 26.97
C GLU A 46 2.66 -4.33 27.88
N CYS A 47 2.08 -3.14 28.03
CA CYS A 47 2.57 -2.17 29.00
C CYS A 47 2.34 -2.70 30.44
N PRO A 48 3.39 -2.91 31.23
CA PRO A 48 3.27 -3.49 32.58
C PRO A 48 2.72 -2.51 33.62
N ILE A 49 2.72 -1.22 33.31
CA ILE A 49 2.03 -0.21 34.11
C ILE A 49 0.56 -0.55 34.00
N CYS A 50 0.06 -1.09 35.10
CA CYS A 50 -1.15 -1.90 35.14
C CYS A 50 -2.29 -1.24 34.40
N ILE A 51 -2.65 -0.05 34.81
CA ILE A 51 -3.79 0.63 34.26
C ILE A 51 -3.55 2.12 34.33
N VAL A 52 -3.82 2.81 33.22
CA VAL A 52 -3.78 4.28 33.19
C VAL A 52 -5.09 4.84 33.74
N GLU A 53 -5.05 5.42 34.93
CA GLU A 53 -6.17 6.10 35.58
C GLU A 53 -5.92 7.61 35.76
N SER A 54 -4.67 8.06 35.58
CA SER A 54 -4.25 9.43 35.79
C SER A 54 -3.19 9.87 34.78
N GLU A 55 -2.94 11.17 34.71
CA GLU A 55 -1.87 11.74 33.89
C GLU A 55 -0.49 11.27 34.34
N ILE A 56 -0.30 10.94 35.63
CA ILE A 56 0.96 10.37 36.13
C ILE A 56 1.18 8.99 35.55
N HIS A 57 0.17 8.12 35.60
CA HIS A 57 0.21 6.79 34.97
C HIS A 57 0.41 6.90 33.45
N MET A 58 -0.21 7.88 32.81
CA MET A 58 -0.05 8.13 31.36
C MET A 58 1.41 8.44 31.00
N VAL A 59 2.09 9.31 31.77
CA VAL A 59 3.52 9.61 31.55
C VAL A 59 4.37 8.36 31.68
N GLN A 60 4.15 7.57 32.75
CA GLN A 60 4.86 6.31 32.97
C GLN A 60 4.65 5.32 31.83
N ALA A 61 3.40 5.20 31.34
CA ALA A 61 3.09 4.34 30.20
C ALA A 61 3.78 4.78 28.91
N LEU A 62 3.82 6.09 28.62
CA LEU A 62 4.56 6.64 27.47
C LEU A 62 6.04 6.32 27.53
N GLU A 63 6.66 6.49 28.70
CA GLU A 63 8.08 6.18 28.90
C GLU A 63 8.36 4.68 28.70
N ASP A 64 7.50 3.82 29.22
CA ASP A 64 7.64 2.37 29.13
C ASP A 64 7.52 1.88 27.67
N ILE A 65 6.45 2.23 26.96
CA ILE A 65 6.26 1.80 25.56
C ILE A 65 7.34 2.38 24.64
N LYS A 66 7.83 3.60 24.91
CA LYS A 66 8.96 4.18 24.19
C LYS A 66 10.25 3.40 24.45
N LYS A 67 10.53 3.04 25.71
CA LYS A 67 11.69 2.21 26.08
C LYS A 67 11.62 0.82 25.47
N ALA A 68 10.41 0.25 25.34
CA ALA A 68 10.18 -1.01 24.67
C ALA A 68 10.35 -0.93 23.14
N GLY A 69 10.50 0.26 22.56
CA GLY A 69 10.64 0.48 21.12
C GLY A 69 9.33 0.33 20.34
N CYS A 70 8.17 0.53 21.01
CA CYS A 70 6.88 0.51 20.34
C CYS A 70 6.74 1.73 19.41
N ASN A 71 6.26 1.50 18.19
CA ASN A 71 6.02 2.52 17.17
C ASN A 71 4.56 2.62 16.72
N ALA A 72 3.67 1.81 17.32
CA ALA A 72 2.22 1.91 17.22
C ALA A 72 1.60 1.72 18.61
N LEU A 73 0.47 2.37 18.87
CA LEU A 73 -0.21 2.37 20.16
C LEU A 73 -1.63 1.80 20.04
N VAL A 74 -2.00 0.91 20.93
CA VAL A 74 -3.39 0.54 21.20
C VAL A 74 -3.76 1.00 22.59
N VAL A 75 -4.78 1.85 22.69
CA VAL A 75 -5.45 2.22 23.94
C VAL A 75 -6.63 1.27 24.11
N TYR A 76 -6.55 0.43 25.14
CA TYR A 76 -7.55 -0.59 25.43
C TYR A 76 -8.44 -0.17 26.60
N LEU A 77 -9.69 0.10 26.32
CA LEU A 77 -10.68 0.41 27.35
C LEU A 77 -11.16 -0.89 28.00
N GLY A 78 -10.50 -1.32 29.06
CA GLY A 78 -10.91 -2.47 29.86
C GLY A 78 -12.17 -2.21 30.69
N ASN A 79 -12.43 -0.93 31.00
CA ASN A 79 -13.69 -0.37 31.47
C ASN A 79 -13.88 1.03 30.85
N PHE A 80 -14.71 1.89 31.42
CA PHE A 80 -15.08 3.21 30.88
C PHE A 80 -13.88 4.08 30.43
N GLY A 81 -12.78 4.03 31.17
CA GLY A 81 -11.56 4.82 30.89
C GLY A 81 -11.60 6.27 31.40
N PRO A 82 -10.40 6.86 31.66
CA PRO A 82 -10.24 8.23 32.11
C PRO A 82 -10.04 9.17 30.90
N GLU A 83 -11.09 9.82 30.45
CA GLU A 83 -11.17 10.62 29.21
C GLU A 83 -9.95 11.53 28.94
N ILE A 84 -9.40 12.15 29.99
CA ILE A 84 -8.25 13.06 29.87
C ILE A 84 -6.97 12.24 29.62
N SER A 85 -6.66 11.30 30.51
CA SER A 85 -5.37 10.60 30.49
C SER A 85 -5.21 9.70 29.26
N GLU A 86 -6.26 8.98 28.86
CA GLU A 86 -6.25 8.11 27.67
C GLU A 86 -6.07 8.88 26.36
N THR A 87 -6.71 10.06 26.25
CA THR A 87 -6.60 10.87 25.04
C THR A 87 -5.32 11.71 25.01
N LEU A 88 -4.77 12.09 26.16
CA LEU A 88 -3.43 12.69 26.24
C LEU A 88 -2.35 11.65 25.95
N LEU A 89 -2.49 10.40 26.42
CA LEU A 89 -1.62 9.29 26.01
C LEU A 89 -1.52 9.20 24.49
N ALA A 90 -2.67 9.17 23.81
CA ALA A 90 -2.71 9.14 22.36
C ALA A 90 -2.13 10.40 21.72
N LYS A 91 -2.36 11.58 22.30
CA LYS A 91 -1.84 12.86 21.79
C LYS A 91 -0.32 12.94 21.82
N HIS A 92 0.30 12.43 22.88
CA HIS A 92 1.75 12.53 23.12
C HIS A 92 2.53 11.32 22.60
N PHE A 93 1.86 10.26 22.15
CA PHE A 93 2.52 9.16 21.46
C PHE A 93 2.86 9.55 20.02
N ASP A 94 4.11 9.35 19.64
CA ASP A 94 4.58 9.59 18.27
C ASP A 94 4.43 8.32 17.43
N GLY A 95 3.36 8.24 16.66
CA GLY A 95 3.03 7.09 15.80
C GLY A 95 1.52 6.91 15.61
N PRO A 96 1.11 5.93 14.79
CA PRO A 96 -0.30 5.58 14.63
C PRO A 96 -0.89 5.01 15.93
N LYS A 97 -2.17 5.31 16.14
CA LYS A 97 -2.90 4.95 17.35
C LYS A 97 -4.22 4.29 17.01
N MET A 98 -4.64 3.37 17.85
CA MET A 98 -5.91 2.69 17.79
C MET A 98 -6.61 2.74 19.16
N PHE A 99 -7.92 2.83 19.15
CA PHE A 99 -8.77 2.65 20.34
C PHE A 99 -9.68 1.44 20.14
N VAL A 100 -9.76 0.60 21.15
CA VAL A 100 -10.62 -0.58 21.18
C VAL A 100 -11.07 -0.84 22.61
N ALA A 101 -12.27 -1.39 22.80
CA ALA A 101 -12.90 -1.54 24.09
C ALA A 101 -13.38 -2.97 24.36
N ALA A 102 -13.37 -3.36 25.62
CA ALA A 102 -13.89 -4.64 26.05
C ALA A 102 -15.42 -4.69 26.01
N ALA A 103 -15.97 -5.76 25.44
CA ALA A 103 -17.38 -6.09 25.60
C ALA A 103 -17.68 -6.51 27.04
N GLU A 104 -18.93 -6.32 27.48
CA GLU A 104 -19.40 -6.92 28.72
C GLU A 104 -19.53 -8.43 28.52
N GLU A 105 -19.03 -9.18 29.49
CA GLU A 105 -19.17 -10.63 29.51
C GLU A 105 -20.59 -11.08 29.90
N SER A 106 -20.82 -12.37 30.01
CA SER A 106 -22.13 -12.93 30.26
C SER A 106 -22.85 -12.27 31.45
N GLY A 107 -24.17 -12.08 31.33
CA GLY A 107 -25.00 -11.29 32.23
C GLY A 107 -25.10 -11.75 33.70
N ASN A 108 -24.35 -12.75 34.11
CA ASN A 108 -24.43 -13.30 35.47
C ASN A 108 -23.82 -12.41 36.56
N ASN A 109 -23.05 -11.37 36.19
CA ASN A 109 -22.40 -10.51 37.17
C ASN A 109 -22.27 -9.03 36.73
N LEU A 110 -23.28 -8.49 36.03
CA LEU A 110 -23.28 -7.08 35.62
C LEU A 110 -23.28 -6.09 36.77
N ILE A 111 -23.59 -6.51 38.00
CA ILE A 111 -23.53 -5.63 39.17
C ILE A 111 -22.08 -5.37 39.59
N GLN A 112 -21.24 -6.40 39.59
CA GLN A 112 -19.83 -6.32 40.02
C GLN A 112 -18.84 -6.27 38.87
N GLY A 113 -19.18 -6.88 37.73
CA GLY A 113 -18.31 -6.99 36.54
C GLY A 113 -18.62 -6.03 35.41
N ARG A 114 -19.52 -5.05 35.62
CA ARG A 114 -19.85 -4.04 34.61
C ARG A 114 -18.76 -3.00 34.49
N GLY A 115 -18.26 -2.73 33.29
CA GLY A 115 -17.18 -1.79 33.03
C GLY A 115 -17.57 -0.57 32.20
N ASP A 116 -18.73 -0.61 31.51
CA ASP A 116 -19.25 0.49 30.67
C ASP A 116 -18.26 0.97 29.58
N ALA A 117 -17.38 0.09 29.08
CA ALA A 117 -16.40 0.45 28.06
C ALA A 117 -17.04 0.89 26.73
N TYR A 118 -18.22 0.39 26.41
CA TYR A 118 -19.01 0.86 25.26
C TYR A 118 -19.34 2.36 25.35
N CYS A 119 -19.78 2.82 26.51
CA CYS A 119 -20.02 4.24 26.78
C CYS A 119 -18.68 5.02 26.79
N GLY A 120 -17.67 4.45 27.39
CA GLY A 120 -16.32 5.03 27.43
C GLY A 120 -15.73 5.29 26.03
N MET A 121 -15.96 4.38 25.08
CA MET A 121 -15.51 4.54 23.69
C MET A 121 -16.12 5.75 23.00
N LEU A 122 -17.42 6.06 23.25
CA LEU A 122 -18.06 7.26 22.72
C LEU A 122 -17.37 8.53 23.27
N ASN A 123 -17.07 8.55 24.56
CA ASN A 123 -16.41 9.68 25.19
C ASN A 123 -14.94 9.80 24.74
N ALA A 124 -14.23 8.68 24.61
CA ALA A 124 -12.86 8.66 24.06
C ALA A 124 -12.84 9.28 22.65
N SER A 125 -13.72 8.85 21.76
CA SER A 125 -13.81 9.38 20.38
C SER A 125 -14.11 10.88 20.35
N TYR A 126 -15.04 11.35 21.19
CA TYR A 126 -15.33 12.78 21.35
C TYR A 126 -14.10 13.57 21.82
N ASN A 127 -13.42 13.07 22.84
CA ASN A 127 -12.21 13.72 23.41
C ASN A 127 -11.01 13.70 22.46
N LEU A 128 -10.84 12.66 21.65
CA LEU A 128 -9.83 12.63 20.56
C LEU A 128 -10.10 13.78 19.57
N LYS A 129 -11.36 13.98 19.18
CA LYS A 129 -11.73 15.06 18.28
C LYS A 129 -11.49 16.43 18.88
N LEU A 130 -11.81 16.65 20.17
CA LEU A 130 -11.54 17.91 20.87
C LEU A 130 -10.04 18.27 20.87
N ARG A 131 -9.17 17.26 20.89
CA ARG A 131 -7.71 17.46 20.91
C ARG A 131 -7.06 17.37 19.53
N ASN A 132 -7.85 17.23 18.48
CA ASN A 132 -7.38 17.01 17.10
C ASN A 132 -6.40 15.83 16.99
N VAL A 133 -6.71 14.74 17.68
CA VAL A 133 -5.91 13.49 17.64
C VAL A 133 -6.56 12.52 16.67
N LYS A 134 -5.81 12.06 15.69
CA LYS A 134 -6.21 11.00 14.76
C LYS A 134 -5.93 9.64 15.40
N ALA A 135 -6.91 8.76 15.37
CA ALA A 135 -6.79 7.37 15.79
C ALA A 135 -7.65 6.47 14.91
N TYR A 136 -7.20 5.26 14.69
CA TYR A 136 -8.02 4.21 14.11
C TYR A 136 -9.03 3.74 15.17
N ILE A 137 -10.27 3.69 14.78
CA ILE A 137 -11.37 3.11 15.55
C ILE A 137 -12.03 2.09 14.62
N PRO A 138 -12.03 0.79 14.94
CA PRO A 138 -12.70 -0.23 14.14
C PRO A 138 -14.17 0.10 13.90
N GLU A 139 -14.76 -0.49 12.87
CA GLU A 139 -16.18 -0.29 12.54
C GLU A 139 -17.10 -0.60 13.72
N TYR A 140 -16.82 -1.67 14.47
CA TYR A 140 -17.41 -1.95 15.76
C TYR A 140 -16.29 -2.16 16.80
N PRO A 141 -15.93 -1.13 17.58
CA PRO A 141 -14.70 -1.12 18.37
C PRO A 141 -14.83 -1.79 19.74
N VAL A 142 -15.86 -2.56 19.98
CA VAL A 142 -16.14 -3.22 21.27
C VAL A 142 -16.27 -4.73 21.05
N GLY A 143 -15.44 -5.53 21.73
CA GLY A 143 -15.42 -6.96 21.50
C GLY A 143 -14.93 -7.77 22.69
N THR A 144 -15.05 -9.09 22.56
CA THR A 144 -14.38 -10.06 23.43
C THR A 144 -12.86 -9.95 23.30
N ALA A 145 -12.14 -10.67 24.11
CA ALA A 145 -10.67 -10.69 24.03
C ALA A 145 -10.19 -11.13 22.63
N GLU A 146 -10.82 -12.15 22.06
CA GLU A 146 -10.50 -12.69 20.72
C GLU A 146 -10.85 -11.70 19.62
N GLU A 147 -12.03 -11.08 19.66
CA GLU A 147 -12.45 -10.08 18.69
C GLU A 147 -11.56 -8.83 18.75
N CYS A 148 -11.18 -8.38 19.95
CA CYS A 148 -10.22 -7.29 20.11
C CYS A 148 -8.83 -7.66 19.60
N ALA A 149 -8.38 -8.89 19.75
CA ALA A 149 -7.13 -9.38 19.18
C ALA A 149 -7.15 -9.32 17.64
N ASP A 150 -8.26 -9.69 17.02
CA ASP A 150 -8.45 -9.60 15.56
C ASP A 150 -8.43 -8.12 15.09
N MET A 151 -9.13 -7.23 15.78
CA MET A 151 -9.11 -5.80 15.47
C MET A 151 -7.71 -5.19 15.58
N ILE A 152 -6.92 -5.61 16.58
CA ILE A 152 -5.52 -5.16 16.75
C ILE A 152 -4.64 -5.69 15.62
N HIS A 153 -4.85 -6.92 15.19
CA HIS A 153 -4.12 -7.48 14.05
C HIS A 153 -4.45 -6.76 12.74
N GLU A 154 -5.71 -6.40 12.51
CA GLU A 154 -6.13 -5.57 11.37
C GLU A 154 -5.51 -4.17 11.38
N PHE A 155 -5.13 -3.65 12.54
CA PHE A 155 -4.46 -2.35 12.66
C PHE A 155 -2.99 -2.38 12.21
N GLU A 156 -2.31 -3.51 12.29
CA GLU A 156 -0.89 -3.63 11.96
C GLU A 156 -0.53 -3.12 10.54
N PRO A 157 -1.22 -3.54 9.45
CA PRO A 157 -0.95 -3.03 8.11
C PRO A 157 -1.22 -1.53 7.96
N ILE A 158 -2.24 -1.00 8.64
CA ILE A 158 -2.54 0.43 8.67
C ILE A 158 -1.39 1.18 9.34
N ALA A 159 -0.94 0.69 10.51
CA ALA A 159 0.18 1.27 11.24
C ALA A 159 1.47 1.23 10.42
N ARG A 160 1.75 0.10 9.75
CA ARG A 160 2.91 -0.06 8.88
C ARG A 160 2.95 0.99 7.77
N ALA A 161 1.84 1.19 7.08
CA ALA A 161 1.75 2.19 6.01
C ALA A 161 1.95 3.63 6.54
N VAL A 162 1.32 3.99 7.64
CA VAL A 162 1.47 5.32 8.26
C VAL A 162 2.92 5.58 8.71
N ILE A 163 3.56 4.60 9.37
CA ILE A 163 4.97 4.71 9.79
C ILE A 163 5.88 4.79 8.56
N GLY A 164 5.59 4.00 7.54
CA GLY A 164 6.32 3.99 6.28
C GLY A 164 6.32 5.35 5.61
N LEU A 165 5.15 5.94 5.42
CA LEU A 165 4.98 7.25 4.79
C LEU A 165 5.74 8.37 5.50
N ASN A 166 5.71 8.40 6.81
CA ASN A 166 6.45 9.39 7.61
C ASN A 166 7.99 9.27 7.46
N ASN A 167 8.48 8.20 6.85
CA ASN A 167 9.90 7.95 6.63
C ASN A 167 10.24 7.67 5.15
N LEU A 168 9.33 7.98 4.24
CA LEU A 168 9.46 7.75 2.81
C LEU A 168 10.18 8.91 2.10
N LYS A 169 11.07 8.57 1.18
CA LYS A 169 11.57 9.45 0.12
C LYS A 169 11.19 8.86 -1.23
N ILE A 170 10.63 9.66 -2.13
CA ILE A 170 10.47 9.28 -3.53
C ILE A 170 11.58 9.93 -4.34
N ILE A 171 12.36 9.11 -5.04
CA ILE A 171 13.44 9.55 -5.93
C ILE A 171 12.92 9.52 -7.36
N SER A 172 12.92 10.67 -8.03
CA SER A 172 12.49 10.77 -9.42
C SER A 172 13.64 11.06 -10.36
N PHE A 173 13.55 10.53 -11.60
CA PHE A 173 14.52 10.75 -12.66
C PHE A 173 13.87 11.42 -13.88
N GLY A 174 14.08 12.71 -13.98
CA GLY A 174 13.56 13.60 -15.03
C GLY A 174 12.12 14.05 -14.75
N PRO A 175 11.61 14.99 -15.57
CA PRO A 175 10.18 15.29 -15.61
C PRO A 175 9.43 14.14 -16.30
N ARG A 176 8.13 14.01 -16.04
CA ARG A 176 7.26 13.16 -16.84
C ARG A 176 7.45 13.39 -18.35
N PRO A 177 7.08 12.43 -19.21
CA PRO A 177 7.09 12.64 -20.65
C PRO A 177 6.22 13.83 -21.08
N LEU A 178 6.59 14.51 -22.19
CA LEU A 178 6.02 15.80 -22.58
C LEU A 178 4.48 15.82 -22.66
N ASN A 179 3.88 14.85 -23.34
CA ASN A 179 2.43 14.80 -23.54
C ASN A 179 1.72 13.85 -22.52
N PHE A 180 2.31 13.65 -21.35
CA PHE A 180 1.81 12.71 -20.35
C PHE A 180 1.39 13.42 -19.06
N LEU A 181 0.42 14.36 -19.18
CA LEU A 181 -0.09 15.14 -18.05
C LEU A 181 -0.79 14.30 -16.97
N ALA A 182 -1.14 13.05 -17.30
CA ALA A 182 -1.64 12.09 -16.34
C ALA A 182 -0.69 11.86 -15.15
N CYS A 183 0.62 12.05 -15.34
CA CYS A 183 1.64 11.97 -14.29
C CYS A 183 2.06 13.34 -13.75
N ASN A 184 1.21 14.38 -13.89
CA ASN A 184 1.46 15.67 -13.25
C ASN A 184 1.39 15.52 -11.72
N ALA A 185 2.45 15.96 -11.03
CA ALA A 185 2.60 15.75 -9.60
C ALA A 185 2.87 17.05 -8.84
N PRO A 186 1.84 17.73 -8.32
CA PRO A 186 2.01 18.80 -7.36
C PRO A 186 2.64 18.25 -6.07
N ILE A 187 3.94 18.48 -5.87
CA ILE A 187 4.72 17.87 -4.78
C ILE A 187 4.46 18.45 -3.39
N GLN A 188 3.86 19.65 -3.32
CA GLN A 188 3.57 20.32 -2.04
C GLN A 188 2.77 19.45 -1.08
N GLN A 189 1.79 18.70 -1.60
CA GLN A 189 0.94 17.83 -0.76
C GLN A 189 1.70 16.62 -0.19
N LEU A 190 2.77 16.19 -0.83
CA LEU A 190 3.62 15.10 -0.35
C LEU A 190 4.38 15.51 0.89
N TYR A 191 4.95 16.72 0.89
CA TYR A 191 5.58 17.29 2.09
C TYR A 191 4.60 17.44 3.26
N ASN A 192 3.33 17.78 2.99
CA ASN A 192 2.29 17.93 4.02
C ASN A 192 1.97 16.59 4.72
N ILE A 193 2.16 15.46 4.05
CA ILE A 193 1.99 14.12 4.62
C ILE A 193 3.29 13.46 5.06
N GLY A 194 4.40 14.20 5.08
CA GLY A 194 5.70 13.74 5.58
C GLY A 194 6.57 13.01 4.57
N VAL A 195 6.22 12.99 3.29
CA VAL A 195 7.00 12.35 2.21
C VAL A 195 7.98 13.34 1.61
N GLU A 196 9.24 12.96 1.50
CA GLU A 196 10.28 13.72 0.81
C GLU A 196 10.35 13.36 -0.67
N ILE A 197 10.68 14.34 -1.49
CA ILE A 197 10.92 14.16 -2.93
C ILE A 197 12.34 14.58 -3.25
N GLU A 198 13.02 13.75 -4.04
CA GLU A 198 14.32 14.08 -4.64
C GLU A 198 14.17 14.01 -6.15
N GLU A 199 14.35 15.15 -6.82
CA GLU A 199 14.24 15.26 -8.27
C GLU A 199 15.64 15.29 -8.91
N ASN A 200 15.92 14.30 -9.75
CA ASN A 200 17.18 14.13 -10.46
C ASN A 200 16.95 14.19 -11.99
N SER A 201 18.00 14.43 -12.75
CA SER A 201 17.92 14.34 -14.19
C SER A 201 18.22 12.92 -14.69
N GLU A 202 17.69 12.56 -15.87
CA GLU A 202 18.06 11.32 -16.54
C GLU A 202 19.55 11.27 -16.92
N LEU A 203 20.22 12.43 -17.05
CA LEU A 203 21.67 12.48 -17.29
C LEU A 203 22.46 12.07 -16.08
N ASP A 204 22.02 12.40 -14.86
CA ASP A 204 22.65 11.96 -13.61
C ASP A 204 22.57 10.43 -13.51
N LEU A 205 21.38 9.88 -13.81
CA LEU A 205 21.18 8.42 -13.85
C LEU A 205 22.06 7.72 -14.91
N PHE A 206 22.17 8.35 -16.10
CA PHE A 206 23.01 7.79 -17.18
C PHE A 206 24.50 7.81 -16.83
N GLU A 207 24.97 8.89 -16.19
CA GLU A 207 26.34 8.96 -15.69
C GLU A 207 26.61 7.88 -14.62
N ALA A 208 25.70 7.72 -13.67
CA ALA A 208 25.79 6.68 -12.66
C ALA A 208 25.80 5.27 -13.27
N PHE A 209 24.93 5.02 -14.24
CA PHE A 209 24.92 3.76 -15.00
C PHE A 209 26.26 3.48 -15.66
N ASN A 210 26.86 4.47 -16.31
CA ASN A 210 28.17 4.30 -16.96
C ASN A 210 29.30 4.04 -15.95
N LYS A 211 29.24 4.61 -14.75
CA LYS A 211 30.22 4.34 -13.67
C LYS A 211 30.19 2.88 -13.19
N HIS A 212 29.05 2.20 -13.28
CA HIS A 212 28.90 0.78 -12.95
C HIS A 212 29.31 -0.18 -14.08
N ALA A 213 29.81 0.33 -15.20
CA ALA A 213 30.25 -0.53 -16.30
C ALA A 213 31.40 -1.47 -15.85
N GLY A 214 31.14 -2.78 -15.93
CA GLY A 214 32.13 -3.80 -15.53
C GLY A 214 32.23 -4.02 -14.01
N ASP A 215 31.27 -3.55 -13.21
CA ASP A 215 31.24 -3.82 -11.78
C ASP A 215 31.20 -5.33 -11.49
N GLU A 216 32.02 -5.78 -10.54
CA GLU A 216 32.18 -7.20 -10.19
C GLU A 216 30.92 -7.88 -9.65
N ARG A 217 29.92 -7.13 -9.22
CA ARG A 217 28.64 -7.62 -8.73
C ARG A 217 27.66 -8.01 -9.85
N ILE A 218 27.87 -7.50 -11.08
CA ILE A 218 26.97 -7.72 -12.23
C ILE A 218 26.76 -9.22 -12.53
N PRO A 219 27.79 -10.09 -12.58
CA PRO A 219 27.61 -11.51 -12.88
C PRO A 219 26.70 -12.25 -11.88
N ALA A 220 26.69 -11.84 -10.61
CA ALA A 220 25.81 -12.44 -9.60
C ALA A 220 24.35 -12.09 -9.87
N ILE A 221 24.06 -10.82 -10.20
CA ILE A 221 22.71 -10.36 -10.53
C ILE A 221 22.21 -11.01 -11.84
N VAL A 222 23.08 -11.15 -12.84
CA VAL A 222 22.74 -11.87 -14.09
C VAL A 222 22.31 -13.30 -13.79
N LYS A 223 23.03 -14.00 -12.91
CA LYS A 223 22.66 -15.36 -12.51
C LYS A 223 21.32 -15.42 -11.81
N GLU A 224 21.02 -14.48 -10.91
CA GLU A 224 19.71 -14.36 -10.29
C GLU A 224 18.60 -14.14 -11.34
N MET A 225 18.83 -13.26 -12.33
CA MET A 225 17.89 -13.01 -13.42
C MET A 225 17.66 -14.26 -14.28
N GLU A 226 18.71 -15.03 -14.57
CA GLU A 226 18.61 -16.29 -15.33
C GLU A 226 17.80 -17.34 -14.57
N GLU A 227 18.02 -17.47 -13.27
CA GLU A 227 17.28 -18.40 -12.40
C GLU A 227 15.79 -18.00 -12.30
N GLU A 228 15.49 -16.69 -12.12
CA GLU A 228 14.14 -16.15 -12.03
C GLU A 228 13.35 -16.34 -13.33
N LEU A 229 13.98 -16.05 -14.45
CA LEU A 229 13.31 -16.09 -15.76
C LEU A 229 13.17 -17.52 -16.29
N GLY A 230 14.12 -18.41 -16.01
CA GLY A 230 14.12 -19.78 -16.52
C GLY A 230 13.87 -19.85 -18.03
N ALA A 231 12.81 -20.54 -18.46
CA ALA A 231 12.42 -20.65 -19.85
C ALA A 231 11.95 -19.32 -20.49
N GLY A 232 11.61 -18.32 -19.68
CA GLY A 232 11.24 -16.96 -20.09
C GLY A 232 12.44 -16.07 -20.46
N ASN A 233 13.67 -16.53 -20.26
CA ASN A 233 14.88 -15.80 -20.67
C ASN A 233 15.06 -15.86 -22.19
N LYS A 234 14.33 -15.03 -22.93
CA LYS A 234 14.38 -14.98 -24.40
C LYS A 234 15.41 -13.98 -24.95
N LYS A 235 16.02 -13.20 -24.10
CA LYS A 235 16.96 -12.14 -24.46
C LYS A 235 18.21 -12.15 -23.51
N PRO A 236 18.94 -13.28 -23.41
CA PRO A 236 20.06 -13.40 -22.49
C PRO A 236 21.19 -12.38 -22.74
N GLU A 237 21.31 -11.90 -23.97
CA GLU A 237 22.34 -10.95 -24.38
C GLU A 237 22.23 -9.57 -23.73
N ILE A 238 21.07 -9.20 -23.18
CA ILE A 238 20.88 -7.90 -22.52
C ILE A 238 20.97 -7.97 -21.00
N LEU A 239 21.00 -9.16 -20.40
CA LEU A 239 20.90 -9.31 -18.94
C LEU A 239 22.05 -8.59 -18.21
N SER A 240 23.25 -8.54 -18.79
CA SER A 240 24.38 -7.81 -18.19
C SER A 240 24.09 -6.31 -18.07
N LYS A 241 23.44 -5.68 -19.07
CA LYS A 241 23.05 -4.28 -19.02
C LYS A 241 21.91 -4.05 -18.04
N LEU A 242 20.94 -4.96 -18.00
CA LEU A 242 19.83 -4.89 -17.03
C LEU A 242 20.36 -5.04 -15.59
N ALA A 243 21.28 -5.95 -15.35
CA ALA A 243 21.93 -6.13 -14.05
C ALA A 243 22.75 -4.89 -13.63
N GLN A 244 23.49 -4.28 -14.57
CA GLN A 244 24.18 -3.01 -14.34
C GLN A 244 23.21 -1.90 -13.93
N TYR A 245 22.04 -1.83 -14.59
CA TYR A 245 21.01 -0.83 -14.27
C TYR A 245 20.35 -1.09 -12.91
N GLU A 246 20.02 -2.34 -12.59
CA GLU A 246 19.51 -2.71 -11.26
C GLU A 246 20.50 -2.31 -10.16
N LEU A 247 21.77 -2.61 -10.34
CA LEU A 247 22.84 -2.24 -9.43
C LEU A 247 22.93 -0.72 -9.26
N THR A 248 22.86 0.03 -10.37
CA THR A 248 22.89 1.49 -10.36
C THR A 248 21.76 2.07 -9.51
N LEU A 249 20.53 1.58 -9.68
CA LEU A 249 19.40 2.04 -8.89
C LEU A 249 19.52 1.68 -7.41
N LYS A 250 20.01 0.48 -7.09
CA LYS A 250 20.21 0.05 -5.70
C LYS A 250 21.27 0.91 -4.99
N ASP A 251 22.39 1.16 -5.63
CA ASP A 251 23.45 2.00 -5.06
C ASP A 251 22.96 3.45 -4.95
N TRP A 252 22.23 3.97 -5.95
CA TRP A 252 21.61 5.29 -5.87
C TRP A 252 20.70 5.42 -4.66
N VAL A 253 19.84 4.44 -4.43
CA VAL A 253 18.94 4.44 -3.26
C VAL A 253 19.74 4.48 -1.95
N GLU A 254 20.80 3.68 -1.83
CA GLU A 254 21.63 3.67 -0.60
C GLU A 254 22.33 5.00 -0.36
N GLU A 255 22.87 5.62 -1.41
CA GLU A 255 23.58 6.90 -1.32
C GLU A 255 22.64 8.07 -1.05
N HIS A 256 21.43 8.05 -1.61
CA HIS A 256 20.52 9.20 -1.67
C HIS A 256 19.32 9.12 -0.70
N ARG A 257 19.07 8.00 -0.05
CA ARG A 257 17.94 7.93 0.90
C ARG A 257 18.08 8.93 2.07
N GLY A 258 19.30 9.29 2.44
CA GLY A 258 19.59 10.34 3.43
C GLY A 258 19.05 10.02 4.82
N TYR A 259 18.30 10.95 5.41
CA TYR A 259 17.65 10.77 6.71
C TYR A 259 16.49 9.78 6.69
N ARG A 260 15.85 9.60 5.53
CA ARG A 260 14.70 8.72 5.38
C ARG A 260 15.11 7.25 5.42
N LYS A 261 14.19 6.38 5.82
CA LYS A 261 14.45 4.93 5.96
C LYS A 261 14.01 4.14 4.73
N TYR A 262 13.00 4.64 4.03
CA TYR A 262 12.32 3.93 2.94
C TYR A 262 12.31 4.76 1.67
N VAL A 263 12.28 4.08 0.53
CA VAL A 263 12.39 4.72 -0.77
C VAL A 263 11.40 4.09 -1.76
N ALA A 264 10.84 4.92 -2.62
CA ALA A 264 10.21 4.51 -3.88
C ALA A 264 10.86 5.30 -5.03
N ILE A 265 10.80 4.78 -6.24
CA ILE A 265 11.42 5.39 -7.41
C ILE A 265 10.32 5.75 -8.42
N ALA A 266 10.48 6.88 -9.10
CA ALA A 266 9.68 7.28 -10.25
C ALA A 266 10.59 7.56 -11.43
N GLY A 267 10.55 6.73 -12.47
CA GLY A 267 11.40 6.83 -13.65
C GLY A 267 10.62 6.73 -14.94
N LYS A 268 11.26 6.96 -16.08
CA LYS A 268 10.62 6.81 -17.39
C LYS A 268 11.55 6.14 -18.39
N CYS A 269 10.99 5.50 -19.40
CA CYS A 269 11.75 4.89 -20.48
C CYS A 269 11.70 5.66 -21.79
N TRP A 270 10.85 6.66 -21.92
CA TRP A 270 10.70 7.44 -23.17
C TRP A 270 10.66 8.94 -22.93
N PRO A 271 11.08 9.77 -23.91
CA PRO A 271 11.35 9.35 -25.30
C PRO A 271 12.80 8.91 -25.60
N ALA A 272 13.76 9.07 -24.69
CA ALA A 272 15.18 8.94 -25.03
C ALA A 272 15.95 7.83 -24.30
N PHE A 273 15.36 7.19 -23.29
CA PHE A 273 16.04 6.19 -22.48
C PHE A 273 16.62 5.05 -23.32
N GLN A 274 15.81 4.46 -24.20
CA GLN A 274 16.20 3.30 -25.02
C GLN A 274 17.40 3.60 -25.90
N THR A 275 17.43 4.76 -26.53
CA THR A 275 18.52 5.13 -27.44
C THR A 275 19.82 5.47 -26.72
N GLN A 276 19.76 5.83 -25.43
CA GLN A 276 20.93 6.16 -24.62
C GLN A 276 21.46 4.93 -23.85
N PHE A 277 20.59 4.17 -23.21
CA PHE A 277 20.95 3.01 -22.40
C PHE A 277 21.08 1.72 -23.25
N GLY A 278 20.38 1.64 -24.38
CA GLY A 278 20.38 0.48 -25.28
C GLY A 278 19.49 -0.68 -24.83
N PHE A 279 18.49 -0.40 -24.00
CA PHE A 279 17.46 -1.35 -23.53
C PHE A 279 16.26 -0.59 -22.95
N VAL A 280 15.20 -1.30 -22.52
CA VAL A 280 14.08 -0.74 -21.75
C VAL A 280 14.13 -1.24 -20.29
N PRO A 281 13.79 -0.41 -19.30
CA PRO A 281 14.00 -0.72 -17.88
C PRO A 281 12.92 -1.63 -17.26
N CYS A 282 11.87 -1.99 -18.00
CA CYS A 282 10.64 -2.56 -17.44
C CYS A 282 10.88 -3.80 -16.56
N TYR A 283 11.73 -4.76 -17.01
CA TYR A 283 12.03 -5.95 -16.22
C TYR A 283 12.81 -5.61 -14.94
N VAL A 284 13.70 -4.63 -14.97
CA VAL A 284 14.41 -4.18 -13.76
C VAL A 284 13.45 -3.52 -12.79
N ASN A 285 12.51 -2.71 -13.28
CA ASN A 285 11.46 -2.11 -12.45
C ASN A 285 10.61 -3.19 -11.77
N SER A 286 10.22 -4.24 -12.53
CA SER A 286 9.54 -5.43 -12.01
C SER A 286 10.31 -6.08 -10.86
N ARG A 287 11.61 -6.34 -11.04
CA ARG A 287 12.47 -6.96 -10.02
C ARG A 287 12.63 -6.11 -8.77
N LEU A 288 12.88 -4.81 -8.91
CA LEU A 288 13.01 -3.90 -7.77
C LEU A 288 11.71 -3.82 -6.96
N THR A 289 10.56 -3.75 -7.64
CA THR A 289 9.26 -3.77 -6.97
C THR A 289 9.02 -5.09 -6.24
N ALA A 290 9.38 -6.23 -6.83
CA ALA A 290 9.34 -7.54 -6.16
C ALA A 290 10.27 -7.60 -4.93
N GLN A 291 11.39 -6.88 -4.96
CA GLN A 291 12.33 -6.77 -3.85
C GLN A 291 11.92 -5.71 -2.81
N GLY A 292 10.72 -5.13 -2.94
CA GLY A 292 10.16 -4.15 -2.01
C GLY A 292 10.61 -2.70 -2.26
N ILE A 293 11.16 -2.39 -3.43
CA ILE A 293 11.46 -1.02 -3.87
C ILE A 293 10.55 -0.69 -5.06
N PRO A 294 9.38 -0.10 -4.85
CA PRO A 294 8.47 0.26 -5.93
C PRO A 294 9.13 1.19 -6.94
N VAL A 295 8.96 0.88 -8.23
CA VAL A 295 9.47 1.70 -9.34
C VAL A 295 8.33 2.01 -10.30
N SER A 296 7.75 3.19 -10.14
CA SER A 296 6.65 3.69 -10.98
C SER A 296 7.16 4.21 -12.32
N CYS A 297 6.44 3.91 -13.38
CA CYS A 297 6.78 4.37 -14.74
C CYS A 297 6.27 5.80 -15.00
N GLU A 298 6.73 6.40 -16.13
CA GLU A 298 6.38 7.75 -16.62
C GLU A 298 6.61 8.89 -15.60
N VAL A 299 7.49 8.66 -14.62
CA VAL A 299 7.72 9.57 -13.48
C VAL A 299 6.42 9.87 -12.74
N ASP A 300 5.57 8.85 -12.58
CA ASP A 300 4.35 8.97 -11.80
C ASP A 300 4.67 8.92 -10.30
N ILE A 301 4.96 10.09 -9.73
CA ILE A 301 5.31 10.24 -8.30
C ILE A 301 4.17 9.78 -7.40
N TYR A 302 2.91 10.06 -7.76
CA TYR A 302 1.75 9.58 -7.01
C TYR A 302 1.46 8.09 -7.24
N GLY A 303 1.90 7.55 -8.39
CA GLY A 303 1.95 6.11 -8.62
C GLY A 303 2.93 5.44 -7.66
N ALA A 304 4.17 5.93 -7.58
CA ALA A 304 5.18 5.43 -6.64
C ALA A 304 4.73 5.53 -5.17
N LEU A 305 4.05 6.61 -4.79
CA LEU A 305 3.43 6.77 -3.49
C LEU A 305 2.36 5.69 -3.23
N SER A 306 1.48 5.47 -4.21
CA SER A 306 0.40 4.48 -4.10
C SER A 306 0.97 3.07 -4.00
N GLU A 307 1.93 2.71 -4.86
CA GLU A 307 2.62 1.41 -4.78
C GLU A 307 3.30 1.22 -3.42
N TYR A 308 3.95 2.25 -2.86
CA TYR A 308 4.58 2.13 -1.54
C TYR A 308 3.55 1.93 -0.41
N ILE A 309 2.41 2.62 -0.46
CA ILE A 309 1.30 2.39 0.48
C ILE A 309 0.83 0.94 0.40
N GLY A 310 0.61 0.44 -0.80
CA GLY A 310 0.16 -0.94 -1.01
C GLY A 310 1.16 -1.98 -0.53
N LEU A 311 2.45 -1.77 -0.83
CA LEU A 311 3.53 -2.60 -0.32
C LEU A 311 3.49 -2.71 1.22
N CYS A 312 3.32 -1.58 1.91
CA CYS A 312 3.23 -1.55 3.37
C CYS A 312 1.95 -2.23 3.89
N ILE A 313 0.82 -2.10 3.18
CA ILE A 313 -0.45 -2.72 3.59
C ILE A 313 -0.40 -4.23 3.35
N SER A 314 -0.14 -4.66 2.13
CA SER A 314 -0.21 -6.07 1.75
C SER A 314 0.98 -6.89 2.25
N ASN A 315 2.11 -6.26 2.54
CA ASN A 315 3.39 -6.92 2.80
C ASN A 315 3.78 -7.88 1.66
N ASP A 316 3.42 -7.53 0.43
CA ASP A 316 3.61 -8.31 -0.78
C ASP A 316 3.90 -7.38 -1.97
N ALA A 317 4.36 -7.94 -3.07
CA ALA A 317 4.62 -7.21 -4.29
C ALA A 317 3.34 -6.56 -4.84
N VAL A 318 3.49 -5.35 -5.34
CA VAL A 318 2.44 -4.52 -5.93
C VAL A 318 2.75 -4.23 -7.39
N THR A 319 1.85 -3.61 -8.13
CA THR A 319 2.13 -3.12 -9.48
C THR A 319 1.35 -1.84 -9.78
N LEU A 320 1.84 -1.05 -10.74
CA LEU A 320 1.13 0.07 -11.32
C LEU A 320 0.62 -0.34 -12.71
N LEU A 321 -0.65 -0.11 -13.00
CA LEU A 321 -1.28 -0.46 -14.27
C LEU A 321 -2.16 0.67 -14.80
N ASP A 322 -2.28 0.70 -16.14
CA ASP A 322 -3.30 1.48 -16.83
C ASP A 322 -4.66 0.78 -16.72
N ILE A 323 -5.73 1.54 -16.51
CA ILE A 323 -7.06 1.12 -16.95
C ILE A 323 -7.05 1.28 -18.48
N ASN A 324 -6.55 0.26 -19.15
CA ASN A 324 -6.06 0.41 -20.50
C ASN A 324 -7.16 0.26 -21.56
N ASN A 325 -7.93 -0.80 -21.46
CA ASN A 325 -8.86 -1.15 -22.55
C ASN A 325 -10.13 -1.83 -22.03
N SER A 326 -11.21 -1.66 -22.76
CA SER A 326 -12.40 -2.51 -22.56
C SER A 326 -12.08 -3.94 -23.01
N VAL A 327 -12.66 -4.93 -22.35
CA VAL A 327 -12.55 -6.32 -22.78
C VAL A 327 -13.31 -6.50 -24.11
N PRO A 328 -12.66 -7.06 -25.15
CA PRO A 328 -13.36 -7.35 -26.41
C PRO A 328 -14.54 -8.30 -26.24
N GLN A 329 -15.65 -8.04 -26.94
CA GLN A 329 -16.88 -8.83 -26.82
C GLN A 329 -16.65 -10.34 -27.02
N TYR A 330 -15.78 -10.73 -27.96
CA TYR A 330 -15.51 -12.14 -28.22
C TYR A 330 -14.80 -12.84 -27.06
N ILE A 331 -13.86 -12.15 -26.36
CA ILE A 331 -13.21 -12.69 -25.14
C ILE A 331 -14.25 -12.86 -24.04
N TYR A 332 -15.13 -11.87 -23.87
CA TYR A 332 -16.19 -11.95 -22.88
C TYR A 332 -17.13 -13.12 -23.17
N ASP A 333 -17.60 -13.29 -24.41
CA ASP A 333 -18.54 -14.33 -24.77
C ASP A 333 -17.94 -15.75 -24.69
N GLU A 334 -16.63 -15.90 -25.01
CA GLU A 334 -15.95 -17.20 -25.01
C GLU A 334 -15.43 -17.60 -23.63
N ASP A 335 -14.91 -16.67 -22.87
CA ASP A 335 -14.08 -16.98 -21.69
C ASP A 335 -14.64 -16.49 -20.35
N ILE A 336 -15.55 -15.52 -20.35
CA ILE A 336 -16.06 -14.91 -19.10
C ILE A 336 -17.53 -15.26 -18.87
N LYS A 337 -18.38 -15.02 -19.84
CA LYS A 337 -19.83 -15.21 -19.75
C LYS A 337 -20.20 -16.65 -19.38
N GLY A 338 -20.92 -16.79 -18.28
CA GLY A 338 -21.36 -18.09 -17.77
C GLY A 338 -20.28 -18.90 -17.04
N LYS A 339 -19.03 -18.40 -17.00
CA LYS A 339 -17.96 -18.96 -16.17
C LYS A 339 -17.72 -18.11 -14.91
N TYR A 340 -17.91 -16.80 -15.01
CA TYR A 340 -17.81 -15.83 -13.94
C TYR A 340 -19.11 -15.04 -13.81
N ASP A 341 -19.40 -14.54 -12.61
CA ASP A 341 -20.61 -13.72 -12.34
C ASP A 341 -20.32 -12.23 -12.53
N TYR A 342 -19.82 -11.87 -13.73
CA TYR A 342 -19.55 -10.49 -14.12
C TYR A 342 -20.21 -10.15 -15.45
N LYS A 343 -20.67 -8.91 -15.58
CA LYS A 343 -21.08 -8.33 -16.86
C LYS A 343 -19.86 -7.85 -17.62
N LEU A 344 -19.96 -7.67 -18.94
CA LEU A 344 -18.89 -7.06 -19.72
C LEU A 344 -18.46 -5.70 -19.17
N THR A 345 -19.41 -4.90 -18.67
CA THR A 345 -19.15 -3.58 -18.07
C THR A 345 -18.47 -3.62 -16.70
N ASP A 346 -18.37 -4.81 -16.10
CA ASP A 346 -17.64 -5.01 -14.85
C ASP A 346 -16.16 -5.35 -15.10
N THR A 347 -15.76 -5.49 -16.36
CA THR A 347 -14.41 -5.93 -16.75
C THR A 347 -13.63 -4.86 -17.52
N PHE A 348 -12.31 -4.88 -17.38
CA PHE A 348 -11.37 -4.10 -18.17
C PHE A 348 -10.03 -4.83 -18.33
N MET A 349 -9.23 -4.41 -19.29
CA MET A 349 -7.85 -4.87 -19.42
C MET A 349 -6.94 -3.90 -18.67
N GLY A 350 -6.30 -4.40 -17.61
CA GLY A 350 -5.25 -3.69 -16.91
C GLY A 350 -3.90 -3.99 -17.55
N PHE A 351 -3.14 -2.97 -17.92
CA PHE A 351 -1.94 -3.10 -18.73
C PHE A 351 -0.81 -2.21 -18.23
N HIS A 352 0.41 -2.71 -18.34
CA HIS A 352 1.61 -1.88 -18.46
C HIS A 352 2.63 -2.57 -19.37
N CYS A 353 3.67 -1.84 -19.81
CA CYS A 353 4.63 -2.41 -20.76
C CYS A 353 5.39 -3.63 -20.23
N GLY A 354 5.49 -3.83 -18.90
CA GLY A 354 6.16 -5.00 -18.34
C GLY A 354 6.90 -4.75 -17.03
N ASN A 355 6.37 -3.87 -16.18
CA ASN A 355 6.90 -3.60 -14.83
C ASN A 355 6.13 -4.35 -13.72
N THR A 356 5.14 -5.18 -14.06
CA THR A 356 4.52 -6.08 -13.09
C THR A 356 5.53 -7.10 -12.58
N PRO A 357 5.65 -7.29 -11.25
CA PRO A 357 6.55 -8.27 -10.67
C PRO A 357 6.37 -9.68 -11.23
N GLU A 358 7.49 -10.33 -11.52
CA GLU A 358 7.52 -11.68 -12.11
C GLU A 358 6.67 -12.68 -11.31
N CYS A 359 6.75 -12.62 -9.98
CA CYS A 359 5.99 -13.50 -9.08
C CYS A 359 4.46 -13.29 -9.13
N LYS A 360 3.97 -12.26 -9.82
CA LYS A 360 2.53 -11.97 -10.04
C LYS A 360 2.07 -12.31 -11.46
N MET A 361 2.92 -12.93 -12.25
CA MET A 361 2.63 -13.27 -13.64
C MET A 361 2.50 -14.78 -13.84
N CYS A 362 1.80 -15.18 -14.88
CA CYS A 362 1.70 -16.57 -15.30
C CYS A 362 3.07 -17.13 -15.73
N GLU A 363 3.23 -18.45 -15.70
CA GLU A 363 4.48 -19.14 -16.08
C GLU A 363 4.94 -18.86 -17.52
N SER A 364 4.01 -18.45 -18.38
CA SER A 364 4.29 -18.11 -19.79
C SER A 364 5.04 -16.80 -19.99
N ARG A 365 5.30 -16.04 -18.91
CA ARG A 365 6.01 -14.78 -18.95
C ARG A 365 7.41 -14.91 -19.56
N ALA A 366 7.84 -13.86 -20.26
CA ALA A 366 9.15 -13.85 -20.88
C ALA A 366 9.70 -12.45 -21.07
N VAL A 367 11.00 -12.31 -20.98
CA VAL A 367 11.68 -11.06 -21.37
C VAL A 367 11.65 -10.95 -22.89
N LYS A 368 11.06 -9.88 -23.38
CA LYS A 368 10.88 -9.57 -24.80
C LYS A 368 11.32 -8.14 -25.12
N TYR A 369 10.69 -7.52 -26.07
CA TYR A 369 10.89 -6.13 -26.48
C TYR A 369 9.58 -5.35 -26.34
N GLN A 370 9.69 -4.06 -26.06
CA GLN A 370 8.56 -3.16 -25.89
C GLN A 370 7.97 -2.80 -27.27
N LEU A 371 6.88 -3.43 -27.64
CA LEU A 371 6.28 -3.32 -28.96
C LEU A 371 5.91 -1.87 -29.34
N ILE A 372 5.38 -1.09 -28.39
CA ILE A 372 4.99 0.30 -28.63
C ILE A 372 6.20 1.15 -29.01
N GLN A 373 7.29 1.04 -28.27
CA GLN A 373 8.51 1.80 -28.52
C GLN A 373 9.27 1.29 -29.74
N HIS A 374 9.25 -0.01 -30.02
CA HIS A 374 9.80 -0.57 -31.25
C HIS A 374 9.15 0.07 -32.48
N ARG A 375 7.82 0.13 -32.51
CA ARG A 375 7.08 0.79 -33.61
C ARG A 375 7.43 2.27 -33.78
N LEU A 376 7.78 2.93 -32.70
CA LEU A 376 8.07 4.37 -32.70
C LEU A 376 9.53 4.69 -33.06
N LEU A 377 10.47 3.88 -32.55
CA LEU A 377 11.89 4.23 -32.51
C LEU A 377 12.76 3.41 -33.46
N GLU A 378 12.32 2.23 -33.88
CA GLU A 378 13.08 1.31 -34.72
C GLU A 378 12.45 1.18 -36.12
N PRO A 379 13.23 0.82 -37.16
CA PRO A 379 12.67 0.66 -38.51
C PRO A 379 11.56 -0.41 -38.56
N ALA A 380 10.50 -0.12 -39.31
CA ALA A 380 9.40 -1.07 -39.44
C ALA A 380 9.88 -2.42 -39.97
N GLY A 381 9.57 -3.49 -39.22
CA GLY A 381 9.95 -4.87 -39.56
C GLY A 381 11.40 -5.24 -39.25
N SER A 382 12.17 -4.36 -38.58
CA SER A 382 13.50 -4.72 -38.07
C SER A 382 13.40 -5.64 -36.87
N GLU A 383 14.47 -6.40 -36.61
CA GLU A 383 14.63 -7.06 -35.31
C GLU A 383 14.81 -6.01 -34.20
N PRO A 384 14.18 -6.22 -33.02
CA PRO A 384 14.34 -5.31 -31.89
C PRO A 384 15.79 -5.22 -31.42
N ASP A 385 16.31 -4.01 -31.26
CA ASP A 385 17.65 -3.76 -30.77
C ASP A 385 17.62 -3.10 -29.39
N PHE A 386 17.41 -1.81 -29.31
CA PHE A 386 17.42 -1.08 -28.03
C PHE A 386 16.07 -1.02 -27.32
N THR A 387 15.04 -1.65 -27.84
CA THR A 387 13.71 -1.75 -27.19
C THR A 387 13.51 -3.08 -26.43
N ARG A 388 14.55 -3.90 -26.29
CA ARG A 388 14.55 -5.15 -25.50
C ARG A 388 14.61 -4.87 -24.00
N GLY A 389 13.99 -5.73 -23.15
CA GLY A 389 14.08 -5.69 -21.69
C GLY A 389 12.73 -5.51 -20.98
N THR A 390 11.62 -5.72 -21.68
CA THR A 390 10.30 -5.76 -21.05
C THR A 390 9.94 -7.17 -20.60
N LEU A 391 9.23 -7.32 -19.48
CA LEU A 391 8.69 -8.59 -19.01
C LEU A 391 7.23 -8.69 -19.44
N GLU A 392 6.95 -9.51 -20.46
CA GLU A 392 5.61 -9.71 -21.01
C GLU A 392 5.00 -11.03 -20.57
N GLY A 393 3.70 -11.01 -20.36
CA GLY A 393 2.86 -12.16 -20.05
C GLY A 393 1.54 -11.75 -19.41
N ASP A 394 0.66 -12.72 -19.24
CA ASP A 394 -0.59 -12.50 -18.51
C ASP A 394 -0.31 -12.42 -17.00
N ILE A 395 -1.00 -11.53 -16.32
CA ILE A 395 -1.00 -11.42 -14.86
C ILE A 395 -1.79 -12.61 -14.31
N ALA A 396 -1.25 -13.27 -13.29
CA ALA A 396 -1.87 -14.45 -12.69
C ALA A 396 -3.20 -14.11 -11.99
N ALA A 397 -4.16 -15.02 -12.11
CA ALA A 397 -5.46 -14.89 -11.46
C ALA A 397 -5.29 -14.76 -9.94
N SER A 398 -5.96 -13.78 -9.36
CA SER A 398 -5.90 -13.48 -7.93
C SER A 398 -6.96 -12.46 -7.52
N ASP A 399 -7.34 -12.45 -6.26
CA ASP A 399 -8.03 -11.30 -5.66
C ASP A 399 -7.14 -10.06 -5.75
N ILE A 400 -7.76 -8.88 -5.94
CA ILE A 400 -7.04 -7.61 -6.00
C ILE A 400 -7.76 -6.48 -5.27
N THR A 401 -6.96 -5.50 -4.87
CA THR A 401 -7.43 -4.15 -4.56
C THR A 401 -6.81 -3.19 -5.55
N PHE A 402 -7.65 -2.50 -6.31
CA PHE A 402 -7.27 -1.47 -7.27
C PHE A 402 -7.48 -0.09 -6.65
N TYR A 403 -6.46 0.74 -6.58
CA TYR A 403 -6.50 1.97 -5.79
C TYR A 403 -5.53 3.04 -6.30
N ARG A 404 -5.76 4.29 -5.88
CA ARG A 404 -4.84 5.40 -6.11
C ARG A 404 -5.02 6.49 -5.06
N LEU A 405 -3.92 7.08 -4.64
CA LEU A 405 -3.85 8.37 -3.95
C LEU A 405 -3.20 9.37 -4.89
N GLN A 406 -3.80 10.55 -5.07
CA GLN A 406 -3.23 11.61 -5.90
C GLN A 406 -3.64 13.01 -5.44
N CYS A 407 -3.07 14.02 -6.09
CA CYS A 407 -3.49 15.40 -5.97
C CYS A 407 -4.40 15.78 -7.15
N ASN A 408 -5.55 16.39 -6.86
CA ASN A 408 -6.46 16.90 -7.88
C ASN A 408 -6.04 18.28 -8.42
N SER A 409 -6.83 18.86 -9.35
CA SER A 409 -6.58 20.18 -9.94
C SER A 409 -6.63 21.34 -8.95
N GLU A 410 -7.33 21.17 -7.83
CA GLU A 410 -7.45 22.15 -6.75
C GLU A 410 -6.29 22.08 -5.75
N GLY A 411 -5.34 21.17 -5.96
CA GLY A 411 -4.20 20.98 -5.07
C GLY A 411 -4.53 20.18 -3.80
N GLU A 412 -5.60 19.39 -3.81
CA GLU A 412 -6.03 18.58 -2.67
C GLU A 412 -5.76 17.10 -2.90
N LEU A 413 -5.45 16.37 -1.83
CA LEU A 413 -5.35 14.92 -1.89
C LEU A 413 -6.73 14.30 -2.06
N VAL A 414 -6.83 13.39 -3.03
CA VAL A 414 -8.02 12.57 -3.33
C VAL A 414 -7.60 11.14 -3.54
N ALA A 415 -8.49 10.20 -3.28
CA ALA A 415 -8.19 8.77 -3.43
C ALA A 415 -9.39 8.00 -3.98
N TYR A 416 -9.11 6.87 -4.61
CA TYR A 416 -10.12 5.85 -4.87
C TYR A 416 -9.60 4.47 -4.49
N VAL A 417 -10.53 3.55 -4.27
CA VAL A 417 -10.27 2.14 -4.03
C VAL A 417 -11.44 1.28 -4.48
N ALA A 418 -11.13 0.12 -5.06
CA ALA A 418 -12.09 -0.90 -5.47
C ALA A 418 -11.49 -2.28 -5.26
N GLU A 419 -12.30 -3.24 -4.85
CA GLU A 419 -11.89 -4.64 -4.73
C GLU A 419 -12.47 -5.46 -5.87
N GLY A 420 -11.75 -6.45 -6.33
CA GLY A 420 -12.11 -7.33 -7.43
C GLY A 420 -11.13 -8.46 -7.60
N GLU A 421 -10.98 -8.95 -8.82
CA GLU A 421 -10.07 -10.03 -9.14
C GLU A 421 -9.44 -9.89 -10.53
N VAL A 422 -8.29 -10.53 -10.73
CA VAL A 422 -7.76 -10.84 -12.06
C VAL A 422 -8.33 -12.19 -12.45
N LEU A 423 -9.00 -12.26 -13.61
CA LEU A 423 -9.62 -13.49 -14.11
C LEU A 423 -8.57 -14.40 -14.76
N ASP A 424 -8.73 -15.71 -14.60
CA ASP A 424 -7.93 -16.73 -15.31
C ASP A 424 -8.41 -16.84 -16.77
N VAL A 425 -8.13 -15.78 -17.53
CA VAL A 425 -8.56 -15.64 -18.94
C VAL A 425 -7.39 -15.12 -19.76
N PRO A 426 -7.00 -15.82 -20.85
CA PRO A 426 -5.92 -15.36 -21.72
C PRO A 426 -6.24 -14.02 -22.37
N THR A 427 -5.33 -13.05 -22.22
CA THR A 427 -5.54 -11.70 -22.76
C THR A 427 -5.36 -11.61 -24.28
N ARG A 428 -4.63 -12.56 -24.87
CA ARG A 428 -4.31 -12.60 -26.33
C ARG A 428 -3.68 -11.30 -26.82
N SER A 429 -2.88 -10.65 -25.96
CA SER A 429 -2.29 -9.33 -26.21
C SER A 429 -0.78 -9.31 -25.87
N PHE A 430 -0.21 -8.15 -25.70
CA PHE A 430 1.21 -7.94 -25.38
C PHE A 430 1.35 -7.10 -24.10
N GLY A 431 2.56 -7.06 -23.53
CA GLY A 431 2.89 -6.35 -22.29
C GLY A 431 2.64 -7.20 -21.04
N GLY A 432 2.75 -6.60 -19.87
CA GLY A 432 2.26 -7.14 -18.61
C GLY A 432 0.77 -6.78 -18.50
N ILE A 433 -0.11 -7.74 -18.69
CA ILE A 433 -1.53 -7.46 -18.92
C ILE A 433 -2.42 -8.51 -18.25
N GLY A 434 -3.60 -8.12 -17.79
CA GLY A 434 -4.60 -9.03 -17.23
C GLY A 434 -6.02 -8.58 -17.54
N ILE A 435 -6.98 -9.49 -17.42
CA ILE A 435 -8.40 -9.15 -17.42
C ILE A 435 -8.86 -9.01 -15.99
N PHE A 436 -9.20 -7.79 -15.62
CA PHE A 436 -9.66 -7.40 -14.31
C PHE A 436 -11.18 -7.36 -14.27
N ALA A 437 -11.76 -7.82 -13.18
CA ALA A 437 -13.18 -7.73 -12.90
C ALA A 437 -13.43 -7.06 -11.56
N ILE A 438 -14.25 -6.02 -11.58
CA ILE A 438 -14.68 -5.26 -10.40
C ILE A 438 -16.19 -5.09 -10.50
N ASN A 439 -16.92 -5.47 -9.47
CA ASN A 439 -18.37 -5.31 -9.47
C ASN A 439 -18.76 -3.85 -9.70
N GLU A 440 -19.74 -3.61 -10.60
CA GLU A 440 -20.20 -2.27 -10.98
C GLU A 440 -19.09 -1.35 -11.53
N MET A 441 -18.04 -1.92 -12.15
CA MET A 441 -16.92 -1.13 -12.71
C MET A 441 -17.39 0.00 -13.64
N GLY A 442 -18.43 -0.24 -14.45
CA GLY A 442 -18.98 0.80 -15.33
C GLY A 442 -19.49 2.04 -14.58
N ARG A 443 -20.12 1.86 -13.41
CA ARG A 443 -20.55 2.97 -12.54
C ARG A 443 -19.33 3.62 -11.86
N PHE A 444 -18.42 2.81 -11.33
CA PHE A 444 -17.19 3.28 -10.72
C PHE A 444 -16.36 4.10 -11.71
N TYR A 445 -16.18 3.59 -12.93
CA TYR A 445 -15.48 4.30 -14.01
C TYR A 445 -16.11 5.67 -14.30
N ARG A 446 -17.46 5.72 -14.45
CA ARG A 446 -18.15 6.96 -14.78
C ARG A 446 -18.18 7.96 -13.61
N HIS A 447 -18.58 7.52 -12.42
CA HIS A 447 -18.92 8.41 -11.32
C HIS A 447 -17.76 8.67 -10.35
N VAL A 448 -16.78 7.77 -10.28
CA VAL A 448 -15.59 7.98 -9.46
C VAL A 448 -14.42 8.45 -10.32
N LEU A 449 -14.04 7.66 -11.33
CA LEU A 449 -12.80 7.94 -12.06
C LEU A 449 -12.93 9.14 -12.99
N ILE A 450 -13.98 9.20 -13.83
CA ILE A 450 -14.17 10.32 -14.78
C ILE A 450 -14.60 11.60 -14.04
N GLU A 451 -15.62 11.54 -13.20
CA GLU A 451 -16.11 12.72 -12.47
C GLU A 451 -15.08 13.23 -11.44
N GLY A 452 -14.31 12.33 -10.84
CA GLY A 452 -13.21 12.67 -9.92
C GLY A 452 -11.92 13.12 -10.63
N ASN A 453 -11.90 13.12 -11.97
CA ASN A 453 -10.76 13.53 -12.80
C ASN A 453 -9.48 12.74 -12.50
N TYR A 454 -9.61 11.43 -12.29
CA TYR A 454 -8.47 10.55 -12.10
C TYR A 454 -7.80 10.17 -13.43
N PRO A 455 -6.46 10.08 -13.48
CA PRO A 455 -5.76 9.57 -14.64
C PRO A 455 -5.98 8.06 -14.77
N HIS A 456 -5.48 7.50 -15.87
CA HIS A 456 -5.63 6.07 -16.17
C HIS A 456 -4.76 5.13 -15.32
N HIS A 457 -3.72 5.64 -14.66
CA HIS A 457 -2.89 4.82 -13.75
C HIS A 457 -3.61 4.50 -12.45
N GLY A 458 -3.54 3.24 -12.04
CA GLY A 458 -3.93 2.76 -10.72
C GLY A 458 -2.92 1.75 -10.18
N ALA A 459 -2.71 1.73 -8.87
CA ALA A 459 -1.89 0.72 -8.22
C ALA A 459 -2.77 -0.50 -7.86
N VAL A 460 -2.13 -1.67 -7.80
CA VAL A 460 -2.77 -2.93 -7.48
C VAL A 460 -2.04 -3.63 -6.34
N MET A 461 -2.76 -3.93 -5.27
CA MET A 461 -2.39 -4.94 -4.28
C MET A 461 -3.04 -6.26 -4.66
N PHE A 462 -2.33 -7.36 -4.49
CA PHE A 462 -2.84 -8.71 -4.71
C PHE A 462 -3.47 -9.22 -3.41
N GLY A 463 -4.79 -9.18 -3.33
CA GLY A 463 -5.63 -9.45 -2.18
C GLY A 463 -6.63 -8.33 -1.89
N HIS A 464 -7.56 -8.57 -0.95
CA HIS A 464 -8.58 -7.61 -0.55
C HIS A 464 -8.12 -6.78 0.66
N TYR A 465 -7.73 -5.53 0.41
CA TYR A 465 -7.18 -4.57 1.39
C TYR A 465 -7.86 -3.20 1.34
N GLY A 466 -9.05 -3.12 0.75
CA GLY A 466 -9.74 -1.85 0.55
C GLY A 466 -10.00 -1.07 1.83
N LYS A 467 -10.40 -1.77 2.90
CA LYS A 467 -10.60 -1.19 4.24
C LYS A 467 -9.31 -0.58 4.80
N GLN A 468 -8.19 -1.31 4.69
CA GLN A 468 -6.90 -0.84 5.21
C GLN A 468 -6.41 0.38 4.45
N PHE A 469 -6.50 0.38 3.12
CA PHE A 469 -6.16 1.56 2.32
C PHE A 469 -7.02 2.76 2.68
N PHE A 470 -8.34 2.57 2.81
CA PHE A 470 -9.28 3.60 3.21
C PHE A 470 -8.89 4.24 4.55
N GLU A 471 -8.55 3.43 5.55
CA GLU A 471 -8.15 3.94 6.86
C GLU A 471 -6.78 4.64 6.81
N VAL A 472 -5.82 4.17 6.01
CA VAL A 472 -4.53 4.86 5.81
C VAL A 472 -4.76 6.26 5.27
N VAL A 473 -5.55 6.44 4.21
CA VAL A 473 -5.77 7.78 3.63
C VAL A 473 -6.54 8.71 4.57
N LYS A 474 -7.39 8.18 5.44
CA LYS A 474 -8.00 8.94 6.56
C LYS A 474 -6.93 9.43 7.55
N PHE A 475 -5.97 8.59 7.91
CA PHE A 475 -4.83 9.01 8.74
C PHE A 475 -4.03 10.14 8.11
N LEU A 476 -3.87 10.13 6.80
CA LEU A 476 -3.24 11.22 6.06
C LEU A 476 -4.06 12.52 6.08
N GLY A 477 -5.31 12.45 6.47
CA GLY A 477 -6.20 13.59 6.64
C GLY A 477 -7.13 13.87 5.47
N LEU A 478 -7.31 12.90 4.57
CA LEU A 478 -8.31 13.03 3.52
C LEU A 478 -9.71 13.11 4.12
N ASP A 479 -10.52 14.02 3.56
CA ASP A 479 -11.94 14.00 3.82
C ASP A 479 -12.54 12.72 3.22
N VAL A 480 -13.30 11.98 4.02
CA VAL A 480 -13.96 10.74 3.59
C VAL A 480 -14.79 10.91 2.33
N LYS A 481 -15.36 12.11 2.12
CA LYS A 481 -16.11 12.46 0.89
C LYS A 481 -15.27 12.56 -0.36
N LYS A 482 -13.94 12.62 -0.22
CA LYS A 482 -12.95 12.66 -1.31
C LYS A 482 -12.31 11.32 -1.58
N ILE A 483 -12.84 10.25 -0.97
CA ILE A 483 -12.41 8.88 -1.18
C ILE A 483 -13.51 8.15 -1.92
N GLY A 484 -13.28 7.85 -3.20
CA GLY A 484 -14.19 7.03 -3.99
C GLY A 484 -13.99 5.56 -3.65
N TYR A 485 -14.91 4.96 -2.92
CA TYR A 485 -14.84 3.55 -2.58
C TYR A 485 -15.92 2.76 -3.31
N ASN A 486 -15.49 1.80 -4.14
CA ASN A 486 -16.39 0.84 -4.78
C ASN A 486 -16.45 -0.43 -3.93
N GLN A 487 -17.52 -0.58 -3.20
CA GLN A 487 -17.68 -1.67 -2.24
C GLN A 487 -18.32 -2.90 -2.87
N PRO A 488 -17.96 -4.10 -2.41
CA PRO A 488 -18.71 -5.31 -2.72
C PRO A 488 -20.19 -5.14 -2.34
N ALA A 489 -21.08 -5.74 -3.10
CA ALA A 489 -22.52 -5.65 -2.85
C ALA A 489 -22.85 -6.05 -1.39
N GLY A 490 -23.63 -5.20 -0.72
CA GLY A 490 -24.06 -5.43 0.67
C GLY A 490 -23.10 -4.95 1.75
N VAL A 491 -21.91 -4.46 1.40
CA VAL A 491 -21.00 -3.83 2.36
C VAL A 491 -21.21 -2.33 2.35
N ARG A 492 -21.30 -1.72 3.53
CA ARG A 492 -21.38 -0.27 3.70
C ARG A 492 -20.13 0.25 4.39
N TYR A 493 -19.60 1.31 3.84
CA TYR A 493 -18.43 2.00 4.41
C TYR A 493 -18.83 3.31 5.07
N PRO A 494 -17.97 3.83 5.97
CA PRO A 494 -18.22 5.10 6.66
C PRO A 494 -18.37 6.31 5.74
N THR A 495 -17.96 6.19 4.46
CA THR A 495 -18.17 7.26 3.46
C THR A 495 -19.61 7.34 2.98
N GLU A 496 -20.36 6.26 3.03
CA GLU A 496 -21.77 6.28 2.70
C GLU A 496 -22.55 6.80 3.88
N ASN A 497 -23.46 7.74 3.61
CA ASN A 497 -24.43 8.13 4.62
C ASN A 497 -25.39 6.94 4.84
N PRO A 498 -25.32 6.24 5.99
CA PRO A 498 -26.17 5.07 6.22
C PRO A 498 -27.67 5.41 6.32
N TRP A 499 -27.99 6.69 6.37
CA TRP A 499 -29.34 7.22 6.59
C TRP A 499 -29.88 8.00 5.39
N GLY A 500 -29.09 8.19 4.33
CA GLY A 500 -29.49 9.02 3.19
C GLY A 500 -29.30 8.36 1.85
#